data_17fddb9c9feb9a3978ceb63cbbac9f8c
#
_entry.id   17fddb9c9feb9a3978ceb63cbbac9f8c
#
_cell.length_a   1.000
_cell.length_b   1.000
_cell.length_c   1.000
_cell.angle_alpha   90.00
_cell.angle_beta   90.00
_cell.angle_gamma   90.00
#
_symmetry.space_group_name_H-M   'P 1'
#
loop_
_entity.id
_entity.type
_entity.pdbx_description
1 polymer ?
#
loop_
_entity_poly.entity_id
_entity_poly.type
_entity_poly.pdbx_seq_one_letter_code
_entity_poly.pdbx_strand_id
1 'polypeptide(L)'
;ASTGLNEKQARAAGVAYDKVVTYSASHASYYPGARNMTVKTLFDPASGRILGAQIVGFDGVDKRMDVLAAAIRAGLTDEQLTELDLAYAPPYGSAKDPVNMAGYVIENVRAGLVEQHHWDAVAELPADGSVILLDVRTPGEVRKQGLLRSDALHIPLDELRGRLGELDKGKKVYVNCYSGLRSYLACRILSQHGFQC
;
A
#
# COMPACT_ATOMS: atom_id res chain seq x y z
N ALA A 1 11.87 -13.28 3.67
CA ALA A 1 11.09 -14.48 4.04
C ALA A 1 9.82 -14.54 3.22
N SER A 2 9.19 -15.72 3.10
CA SER A 2 7.93 -15.92 2.38
C SER A 2 7.15 -17.10 2.96
N THR A 3 5.81 -17.04 2.87
CA THR A 3 4.89 -18.11 3.29
C THR A 3 3.64 -18.09 2.38
N GLY A 4 2.93 -19.23 2.28
CA GLY A 4 1.77 -19.37 1.40
C GLY A 4 2.12 -19.22 -0.09
N LEU A 5 1.17 -18.72 -0.88
CA LEU A 5 1.34 -18.54 -2.33
C LEU A 5 2.11 -17.25 -2.63
N ASN A 6 2.98 -17.30 -3.62
CA ASN A 6 3.45 -16.10 -4.31
C ASN A 6 2.64 -15.88 -5.61
N GLU A 7 2.79 -14.72 -6.26
CA GLU A 7 2.03 -14.40 -7.48
C GLU A 7 2.23 -15.42 -8.61
N LYS A 8 3.45 -15.97 -8.78
CA LYS A 8 3.72 -16.97 -9.82
C LYS A 8 2.96 -18.26 -9.55
N GLN A 9 2.93 -18.69 -8.28
CA GLN A 9 2.20 -19.88 -7.86
C GLN A 9 0.69 -19.67 -7.96
N ALA A 10 0.17 -18.53 -7.53
CA ALA A 10 -1.25 -18.19 -7.64
C ALA A 10 -1.70 -18.20 -9.11
N ARG A 11 -0.96 -17.55 -10.01
CA ARG A 11 -1.24 -17.56 -11.45
C ARG A 11 -1.19 -18.98 -12.04
N ALA A 12 -0.15 -19.74 -11.72
CA ALA A 12 -0.01 -21.12 -12.22
C ALA A 12 -1.14 -22.06 -11.75
N ALA A 13 -1.67 -21.82 -10.55
CA ALA A 13 -2.78 -22.58 -9.97
C ALA A 13 -4.17 -22.05 -10.36
N GLY A 14 -4.26 -20.96 -11.14
CA GLY A 14 -5.54 -20.34 -11.51
C GLY A 14 -6.30 -19.74 -10.31
N VAL A 15 -5.59 -19.41 -9.22
CA VAL A 15 -6.19 -18.83 -8.02
C VAL A 15 -6.36 -17.32 -8.25
N ALA A 16 -7.58 -16.82 -8.07
CA ALA A 16 -7.85 -15.39 -8.07
C ALA A 16 -7.16 -14.72 -6.88
N TYR A 17 -6.43 -13.65 -7.11
CA TYR A 17 -5.76 -12.89 -6.05
C TYR A 17 -5.63 -11.42 -6.42
N ASP A 18 -5.55 -10.60 -5.38
CA ASP A 18 -4.96 -9.26 -5.45
C ASP A 18 -3.85 -9.15 -4.39
N LYS A 19 -3.13 -8.05 -4.38
CA LYS A 19 -1.97 -7.84 -3.50
C LYS A 19 -1.96 -6.44 -2.90
N VAL A 20 -1.43 -6.35 -1.69
CA VAL A 20 -1.02 -5.06 -1.11
C VAL A 20 0.46 -5.09 -0.78
N VAL A 21 1.09 -3.92 -0.83
CA VAL A 21 2.47 -3.74 -0.39
C VAL A 21 2.50 -2.63 0.64
N THR A 22 2.90 -2.97 1.87
CA THR A 22 3.00 -2.02 2.96
C THR A 22 4.44 -1.84 3.41
N TYR A 23 4.73 -0.64 3.92
CA TYR A 23 6.04 -0.28 4.45
C TYR A 23 5.87 0.11 5.91
N SER A 24 6.43 -0.65 6.81
CA SER A 24 6.24 -0.48 8.25
C SER A 24 7.58 -0.58 8.98
N ALA A 25 7.69 0.11 10.11
CA ALA A 25 8.84 -0.04 10.99
C ALA A 25 8.77 -1.37 11.76
N SER A 26 9.92 -1.95 12.09
CA SER A 26 10.03 -3.18 12.88
C SER A 26 9.44 -3.04 14.28
N HIS A 27 9.51 -1.83 14.85
CA HIS A 27 8.92 -1.44 16.13
C HIS A 27 8.61 0.05 16.15
N ALA A 28 8.18 0.59 17.29
CA ALA A 28 7.84 2.01 17.43
C ALA A 28 8.98 2.91 16.93
N SER A 29 8.71 3.78 15.96
CA SER A 29 9.74 4.57 15.27
C SER A 29 10.44 5.60 16.16
N TYR A 30 9.81 5.98 17.29
CA TYR A 30 10.41 6.84 18.31
C TYR A 30 11.38 6.09 19.25
N TYR A 31 11.39 4.74 19.24
CA TYR A 31 12.34 3.95 19.98
C TYR A 31 13.57 3.66 19.11
N PRO A 32 14.81 3.77 19.68
CA PRO A 32 16.04 3.64 18.89
C PRO A 32 16.15 2.29 18.17
N GLY A 33 16.71 2.32 16.96
CA GLY A 33 17.04 1.12 16.20
C GLY A 33 15.96 0.61 15.26
N ALA A 34 14.80 1.27 15.16
CA ALA A 34 13.74 0.87 14.25
C ALA A 34 14.24 0.78 12.80
N ARG A 35 13.90 -0.32 12.12
CA ARG A 35 14.24 -0.60 10.71
C ARG A 35 12.95 -0.82 9.92
N ASN A 36 12.88 -0.25 8.73
CA ASN A 36 11.74 -0.46 7.87
C ASN A 36 11.78 -1.86 7.23
N MET A 37 10.60 -2.45 7.09
CA MET A 37 10.36 -3.65 6.32
C MET A 37 9.30 -3.39 5.25
N THR A 38 9.40 -4.12 4.15
CA THR A 38 8.39 -4.18 3.10
C THR A 38 7.62 -5.48 3.25
N VAL A 39 6.30 -5.38 3.39
CA VAL A 39 5.40 -6.54 3.50
C VAL A 39 4.50 -6.56 2.28
N LYS A 40 4.59 -7.61 1.49
CA LYS A 40 3.68 -7.90 0.39
C LYS A 40 2.74 -9.02 0.83
N THR A 41 1.44 -8.78 0.76
CA THR A 41 0.40 -9.75 1.14
C THR A 41 -0.50 -10.00 -0.04
N LEU A 42 -0.71 -11.28 -0.39
CA LEU A 42 -1.69 -11.73 -1.37
C LEU A 42 -2.96 -12.14 -0.66
N PHE A 43 -4.09 -11.76 -1.23
CA PHE A 43 -5.41 -12.07 -0.67
C PHE A 43 -6.41 -12.41 -1.79
N ASP A 44 -7.45 -13.14 -1.44
CA ASP A 44 -8.60 -13.38 -2.29
C ASP A 44 -9.49 -12.13 -2.31
N PRO A 45 -9.69 -11.46 -3.46
CA PRO A 45 -10.45 -10.22 -3.53
C PRO A 45 -11.92 -10.37 -3.14
N ALA A 46 -12.50 -11.56 -3.29
CA ALA A 46 -13.90 -11.80 -2.94
C ALA A 46 -14.11 -11.98 -1.44
N SER A 47 -13.28 -12.79 -0.79
CA SER A 47 -13.44 -13.17 0.62
C SER A 47 -12.52 -12.39 1.58
N GLY A 48 -11.46 -11.76 1.09
CA GLY A 48 -10.41 -11.16 1.91
C GLY A 48 -9.45 -12.17 2.55
N ARG A 49 -9.61 -13.47 2.26
CA ARG A 49 -8.76 -14.51 2.82
C ARG A 49 -7.30 -14.31 2.42
N ILE A 50 -6.41 -14.43 3.39
CA ILE A 50 -4.98 -14.28 3.15
C ILE A 50 -4.44 -15.54 2.49
N LEU A 51 -3.78 -15.37 1.35
CA LEU A 51 -3.28 -16.46 0.49
C LEU A 51 -1.77 -16.64 0.60
N GLY A 52 -1.03 -15.57 0.85
CA GLY A 52 0.41 -15.63 0.93
C GLY A 52 1.04 -14.30 1.33
N ALA A 53 2.30 -14.37 1.76
CA ALA A 53 3.04 -13.18 2.15
C ALA A 53 4.53 -13.28 1.83
N GLN A 54 5.14 -12.14 1.55
CA GLN A 54 6.58 -11.97 1.39
C GLN A 54 7.03 -10.74 2.18
N ILE A 55 8.08 -10.89 3.00
CA ILE A 55 8.63 -9.78 3.79
C ILE A 55 10.12 -9.65 3.50
N VAL A 56 10.53 -8.40 3.25
CA VAL A 56 11.93 -8.01 3.14
C VAL A 56 12.22 -6.95 4.20
N GLY A 57 13.25 -7.17 5.00
CA GLY A 57 13.66 -6.28 6.08
C GLY A 57 14.84 -6.85 6.84
N PHE A 58 15.29 -6.13 7.87
CA PHE A 58 16.48 -6.45 8.65
C PHE A 58 16.15 -6.86 10.08
N ASP A 59 14.96 -6.52 10.59
CA ASP A 59 14.57 -6.77 11.98
C ASP A 59 13.09 -7.09 12.07
N GLY A 60 12.72 -8.08 12.90
CA GLY A 60 11.34 -8.48 13.18
C GLY A 60 10.56 -9.06 11.98
N VAL A 61 11.27 -9.50 10.93
CA VAL A 61 10.68 -10.15 9.75
C VAL A 61 10.13 -11.52 10.08
N ASP A 62 10.88 -12.31 10.84
CA ASP A 62 10.55 -13.66 11.29
C ASP A 62 9.24 -13.68 12.09
N LYS A 63 9.16 -12.81 13.11
CA LYS A 63 7.95 -12.66 13.94
C LYS A 63 6.68 -12.46 13.09
N ARG A 64 6.71 -11.52 12.12
CA ARG A 64 5.55 -11.20 11.28
C ARG A 64 5.26 -12.30 10.27
N MET A 65 6.30 -12.95 9.79
CA MET A 65 6.16 -14.08 8.87
C MET A 65 5.48 -15.27 9.54
N ASP A 66 5.83 -15.58 10.79
CA ASP A 66 5.21 -16.68 11.54
C ASP A 66 3.74 -16.38 11.87
N VAL A 67 3.41 -15.13 12.21
CA VAL A 67 2.01 -14.70 12.41
C VAL A 67 1.22 -14.86 11.11
N LEU A 68 1.76 -14.40 9.97
CA LEU A 68 1.09 -14.53 8.68
C LEU A 68 0.98 -16.00 8.23
N ALA A 69 1.98 -16.83 8.52
CA ALA A 69 1.93 -18.27 8.24
C ALA A 69 0.80 -18.95 9.03
N ALA A 70 0.66 -18.62 10.31
CA ALA A 70 -0.43 -19.10 11.16
C ALA A 70 -1.79 -18.60 10.65
N ALA A 71 -1.89 -17.31 10.28
CA ALA A 71 -3.11 -16.73 9.73
C ALA A 71 -3.55 -17.41 8.43
N ILE A 72 -2.62 -17.64 7.49
CA ILE A 72 -2.88 -18.37 6.24
C ILE A 72 -3.36 -19.80 6.55
N ARG A 73 -2.70 -20.49 7.46
CA ARG A 73 -3.07 -21.86 7.85
C ARG A 73 -4.45 -21.94 8.48
N ALA A 74 -4.81 -20.94 9.29
CA ALA A 74 -6.13 -20.83 9.93
C ALA A 74 -7.22 -20.31 8.96
N GLY A 75 -6.83 -19.81 7.79
CA GLY A 75 -7.76 -19.25 6.80
C GLY A 75 -8.29 -17.88 7.16
N LEU A 76 -7.53 -17.08 7.90
CA LEU A 76 -7.95 -15.74 8.33
C LEU A 76 -8.14 -14.78 7.14
N THR A 77 -9.06 -13.83 7.34
CA THR A 77 -9.34 -12.72 6.41
C THR A 77 -8.59 -11.45 6.81
N ASP A 78 -8.65 -10.44 5.96
CA ASP A 78 -8.15 -9.09 6.24
C ASP A 78 -8.74 -8.49 7.52
N GLU A 79 -10.05 -8.58 7.71
CA GLU A 79 -10.75 -8.12 8.93
C GLU A 79 -10.15 -8.80 10.18
N GLN A 80 -10.00 -10.11 10.12
CA GLN A 80 -9.41 -10.87 11.24
C GLN A 80 -7.95 -10.54 11.50
N LEU A 81 -7.18 -10.11 10.47
CA LEU A 81 -5.83 -9.59 10.70
C LEU A 81 -5.84 -8.26 11.46
N THR A 82 -6.85 -7.41 11.24
CA THR A 82 -6.94 -6.12 11.96
C THR A 82 -7.32 -6.29 13.43
N GLU A 83 -8.01 -7.37 13.76
CA GLU A 83 -8.46 -7.73 15.13
C GLU A 83 -7.39 -8.43 15.97
N LEU A 84 -6.26 -8.86 15.36
CA LEU A 84 -5.20 -9.52 16.11
C LEU A 84 -4.59 -8.59 17.17
N ASP A 85 -4.69 -8.98 18.44
CA ASP A 85 -4.03 -8.33 19.57
C ASP A 85 -2.59 -8.85 19.68
N LEU A 86 -1.70 -8.26 18.90
CA LEU A 86 -0.30 -8.67 18.81
C LEU A 86 0.55 -8.02 19.90
N ALA A 87 1.55 -8.75 20.38
CA ALA A 87 2.44 -8.28 21.45
C ALA A 87 3.08 -6.93 21.12
N TYR A 88 2.77 -5.92 21.94
CA TYR A 88 3.27 -4.56 21.80
C TYR A 88 4.06 -4.12 23.04
N ALA A 89 5.26 -3.66 22.77
CA ALA A 89 6.00 -2.71 23.58
C ALA A 89 6.93 -1.95 22.63
N PRO A 90 7.35 -0.71 22.95
CA PRO A 90 8.14 0.12 22.03
C PRO A 90 9.35 -0.58 21.39
N PRO A 91 10.13 -1.42 22.08
CA PRO A 91 11.25 -2.15 21.47
C PRO A 91 10.85 -3.30 20.54
N TYR A 92 9.62 -3.81 20.64
CA TYR A 92 9.21 -5.06 19.97
C TYR A 92 8.18 -4.88 18.87
N GLY A 93 7.42 -3.81 18.88
CA GLY A 93 6.36 -3.59 17.90
C GLY A 93 5.87 -2.16 17.88
N SER A 94 4.89 -1.91 17.04
CA SER A 94 4.09 -0.69 16.98
C SER A 94 2.68 -1.02 17.43
N ALA A 95 1.93 -0.03 17.91
CA ALA A 95 0.53 -0.21 18.33
C ALA A 95 -0.35 -0.78 17.20
N LYS A 96 -0.04 -0.44 15.95
CA LYS A 96 -0.50 -1.12 14.74
C LYS A 96 0.68 -1.88 14.15
N ASP A 97 0.72 -3.20 14.39
CA ASP A 97 1.78 -4.04 13.86
C ASP A 97 1.73 -4.09 12.32
N PRO A 98 2.85 -4.32 11.63
CA PRO A 98 2.87 -4.54 10.18
C PRO A 98 1.85 -5.56 9.67
N VAL A 99 1.49 -6.56 10.45
CA VAL A 99 0.43 -7.54 10.12
C VAL A 99 -0.94 -6.87 10.14
N ASN A 100 -1.27 -6.11 11.20
CA ASN A 100 -2.53 -5.35 11.24
C ASN A 100 -2.59 -4.33 10.09
N MET A 101 -1.46 -3.66 9.79
CA MET A 101 -1.40 -2.69 8.69
C MET A 101 -1.70 -3.33 7.32
N ALA A 102 -1.27 -4.57 7.09
CA ALA A 102 -1.65 -5.30 5.87
C ALA A 102 -3.16 -5.52 5.80
N GLY A 103 -3.80 -5.94 6.91
CA GLY A 103 -5.25 -6.08 7.03
C GLY A 103 -5.98 -4.78 6.70
N TYR A 104 -5.64 -3.66 7.36
CA TYR A 104 -6.28 -2.36 7.12
C TYR A 104 -6.17 -1.89 5.66
N VAL A 105 -5.04 -2.13 4.99
CA VAL A 105 -4.89 -1.74 3.58
C VAL A 105 -5.76 -2.62 2.68
N ILE A 106 -5.84 -3.93 2.95
CA ILE A 106 -6.71 -4.85 2.19
C ILE A 106 -8.18 -4.47 2.38
N GLU A 107 -8.63 -4.19 3.61
CA GLU A 107 -9.99 -3.70 3.89
C GLU A 107 -10.33 -2.45 3.08
N ASN A 108 -9.42 -1.46 3.06
CA ASN A 108 -9.63 -0.23 2.30
C ASN A 108 -9.81 -0.48 0.80
N VAL A 109 -9.03 -1.41 0.24
CA VAL A 109 -9.12 -1.81 -1.19
C VAL A 109 -10.44 -2.52 -1.44
N ARG A 110 -10.80 -3.52 -0.63
CA ARG A 110 -12.04 -4.29 -0.78
C ARG A 110 -13.31 -3.45 -0.55
N ALA A 111 -13.24 -2.47 0.35
CA ALA A 111 -14.31 -1.51 0.56
C ALA A 111 -14.43 -0.45 -0.56
N GLY A 112 -13.57 -0.49 -1.58
CA GLY A 112 -13.57 0.49 -2.67
C GLY A 112 -13.18 1.91 -2.22
N LEU A 113 -12.51 2.05 -1.08
CA LEU A 113 -12.05 3.34 -0.59
C LEU A 113 -10.83 3.87 -1.36
N VAL A 114 -10.12 2.98 -2.02
CA VAL A 114 -9.02 3.28 -2.93
C VAL A 114 -8.95 2.19 -4.01
N GLU A 115 -8.71 2.60 -5.24
CA GLU A 115 -8.37 1.70 -6.33
C GLU A 115 -6.85 1.65 -6.46
N GLN A 116 -6.26 0.46 -6.40
CA GLN A 116 -4.81 0.30 -6.54
C GLN A 116 -4.41 0.15 -8.01
N HIS A 117 -3.38 0.88 -8.40
CA HIS A 117 -2.68 0.65 -9.66
C HIS A 117 -1.24 0.24 -9.33
N HIS A 118 -0.88 -0.99 -9.71
CA HIS A 118 0.44 -1.52 -9.37
C HIS A 118 1.53 -0.93 -10.26
N TRP A 119 2.73 -0.77 -9.72
CA TRP A 119 3.84 -0.09 -10.37
C TRP A 119 4.26 -0.73 -11.71
N ASP A 120 4.08 -2.04 -11.85
CA ASP A 120 4.40 -2.82 -13.05
C ASP A 120 3.47 -2.48 -14.24
N ALA A 121 2.27 -1.95 -13.97
CA ALA A 121 1.34 -1.50 -14.99
C ALA A 121 1.40 0.03 -15.29
N VAL A 122 2.25 0.78 -14.60
CA VAL A 122 2.34 2.25 -14.79
C VAL A 122 2.79 2.61 -16.21
N ALA A 123 3.65 1.80 -16.84
CA ALA A 123 4.11 2.02 -18.20
C ALA A 123 2.99 1.90 -19.25
N GLU A 124 1.89 1.22 -18.92
CA GLU A 124 0.73 1.00 -19.79
C GLU A 124 -0.28 2.16 -19.73
N LEU A 125 -0.11 3.07 -18.76
CA LEU A 125 -1.00 4.23 -18.63
C LEU A 125 -0.88 5.16 -19.84
N PRO A 126 -2.02 5.69 -20.37
CA PRO A 126 -2.01 6.61 -21.49
C PRO A 126 -1.06 7.79 -21.26
N ALA A 127 -0.36 8.20 -22.32
CA ALA A 127 0.51 9.38 -22.34
C ALA A 127 -0.06 10.50 -23.23
N ASP A 128 -1.32 10.37 -23.65
CA ASP A 128 -2.03 11.29 -24.55
C ASP A 128 -2.80 12.41 -23.83
N GLY A 129 -2.62 12.49 -22.50
CA GLY A 129 -3.30 13.47 -21.66
C GLY A 129 -4.74 13.11 -21.30
N SER A 130 -5.21 11.90 -21.62
CA SER A 130 -6.56 11.42 -21.22
C SER A 130 -6.65 11.10 -19.70
N VAL A 131 -5.53 10.91 -19.05
CA VAL A 131 -5.42 10.69 -17.60
C VAL A 131 -4.46 11.70 -16.97
N ILE A 132 -4.53 11.85 -15.65
CA ILE A 132 -3.59 12.67 -14.88
C ILE A 132 -2.71 11.75 -14.04
N LEU A 133 -1.39 11.87 -14.21
CA LEU A 133 -0.43 11.33 -13.24
C LEU A 133 -0.10 12.42 -12.23
N LEU A 134 -0.39 12.18 -10.96
CA LEU A 134 -0.18 13.15 -9.89
C LEU A 134 0.88 12.64 -8.91
N ASP A 135 1.99 13.35 -8.81
CA ASP A 135 3.03 13.09 -7.82
C ASP A 135 2.81 13.99 -6.59
N VAL A 136 2.58 13.36 -5.44
CA VAL A 136 2.29 14.08 -4.18
C VAL A 136 3.47 14.07 -3.21
N ARG A 137 4.67 13.74 -3.68
CA ARG A 137 5.90 13.81 -2.90
C ARG A 137 6.31 15.26 -2.63
N THR A 138 7.21 15.43 -1.68
CA THR A 138 7.78 16.76 -1.41
C THR A 138 8.65 17.25 -2.57
N PRO A 139 8.83 18.58 -2.74
CA PRO A 139 9.73 19.12 -3.75
C PRO A 139 11.17 18.62 -3.62
N GLY A 140 11.63 18.32 -2.40
CA GLY A 140 12.96 17.79 -2.13
C GLY A 140 13.14 16.37 -2.68
N GLU A 141 12.12 15.51 -2.52
CA GLU A 141 12.13 14.14 -3.07
C GLU A 141 12.12 14.16 -4.60
N VAL A 142 11.28 14.99 -5.20
CA VAL A 142 11.21 15.12 -6.67
C VAL A 142 12.51 15.68 -7.25
N ARG A 143 13.14 16.68 -6.63
CA ARG A 143 14.45 17.18 -7.07
C ARG A 143 15.54 16.11 -7.02
N LYS A 144 15.50 15.22 -6.02
CA LYS A 144 16.51 14.17 -5.83
C LYS A 144 16.31 12.96 -6.75
N GLN A 145 15.06 12.59 -7.05
CA GLN A 145 14.74 11.33 -7.71
C GLN A 145 14.08 11.49 -9.09
N GLY A 146 13.69 12.71 -9.45
CA GLY A 146 12.87 12.98 -10.63
C GLY A 146 11.38 12.62 -10.43
N LEU A 147 10.57 12.96 -11.40
CA LEU A 147 9.17 12.51 -11.49
C LEU A 147 9.10 11.05 -11.97
N LEU A 148 8.02 10.36 -11.65
CA LEU A 148 7.78 8.99 -12.12
C LEU A 148 7.72 8.92 -13.66
N ARG A 149 7.15 9.94 -14.28
CA ARG A 149 7.07 10.15 -15.72
C ARG A 149 7.13 11.65 -16.00
N SER A 150 7.69 12.06 -17.12
CA SER A 150 7.94 13.49 -17.43
C SER A 150 6.67 14.32 -17.58
N ASP A 151 5.55 13.70 -17.87
CA ASP A 151 4.22 14.33 -17.98
C ASP A 151 3.44 14.33 -16.65
N ALA A 152 4.02 13.83 -15.55
CA ALA A 152 3.37 13.84 -14.25
C ALA A 152 3.29 15.28 -13.68
N LEU A 153 2.10 15.62 -13.20
CA LEU A 153 1.86 16.85 -12.46
C LEU A 153 2.38 16.70 -11.03
N HIS A 154 3.10 17.69 -10.53
CA HIS A 154 3.61 17.68 -9.16
C HIS A 154 2.85 18.65 -8.27
N ILE A 155 2.07 18.10 -7.35
CA ILE A 155 1.40 18.86 -6.28
C ILE A 155 1.65 18.13 -4.94
N PRO A 156 2.51 18.66 -4.08
CA PRO A 156 2.74 18.07 -2.75
C PRO A 156 1.43 17.87 -1.99
N LEU A 157 1.33 16.76 -1.22
CA LEU A 157 0.10 16.42 -0.49
C LEU A 157 -0.42 17.59 0.34
N ASP A 158 0.47 18.31 1.01
CA ASP A 158 0.11 19.42 1.92
C ASP A 158 -0.48 20.62 1.16
N GLU A 159 -0.19 20.76 -0.14
CA GLU A 159 -0.73 21.81 -1.00
C GLU A 159 -2.00 21.39 -1.75
N LEU A 160 -2.29 20.07 -1.82
CA LEU A 160 -3.29 19.50 -2.71
C LEU A 160 -4.68 20.13 -2.52
N ARG A 161 -5.11 20.35 -1.28
CA ARG A 161 -6.44 20.93 -0.99
C ARG A 161 -6.60 22.33 -1.56
N GLY A 162 -5.54 23.13 -1.56
CA GLY A 162 -5.53 24.50 -2.11
C GLY A 162 -5.38 24.55 -3.63
N ARG A 163 -4.98 23.43 -4.25
CA ARG A 163 -4.63 23.36 -5.68
C ARG A 163 -5.51 22.40 -6.48
N LEU A 164 -6.64 21.95 -5.93
CA LEU A 164 -7.59 21.08 -6.62
C LEU A 164 -8.09 21.64 -7.94
N GLY A 165 -8.16 22.98 -8.07
CA GLY A 165 -8.57 23.67 -9.29
C GLY A 165 -7.60 23.49 -10.48
N GLU A 166 -6.40 23.00 -10.25
CA GLU A 166 -5.44 22.69 -11.32
C GLU A 166 -5.71 21.33 -11.98
N LEU A 167 -6.60 20.52 -11.39
CA LEU A 167 -6.91 19.17 -11.85
C LEU A 167 -8.24 19.17 -12.63
N ASP A 168 -8.26 18.49 -13.77
CA ASP A 168 -9.47 18.28 -14.56
C ASP A 168 -10.29 17.10 -13.98
N LYS A 169 -11.49 17.39 -13.49
CA LYS A 169 -12.40 16.37 -12.92
C LYS A 169 -12.93 15.37 -13.94
N GLY A 170 -12.84 15.68 -15.21
CA GLY A 170 -13.23 14.77 -16.29
C GLY A 170 -12.22 13.65 -16.55
N LYS A 171 -11.05 13.70 -15.90
CA LYS A 171 -9.97 12.73 -16.09
C LYS A 171 -9.77 11.89 -14.86
N LYS A 172 -9.45 10.60 -15.05
CA LYS A 172 -9.00 9.73 -13.95
C LYS A 172 -7.62 10.16 -13.48
N VAL A 173 -7.44 10.26 -12.16
CA VAL A 173 -6.18 10.68 -11.52
C VAL A 173 -5.47 9.48 -10.94
N TYR A 174 -4.26 9.19 -11.42
CA TYR A 174 -3.36 8.20 -10.85
C TYR A 174 -2.33 8.89 -9.96
N VAL A 175 -2.34 8.56 -8.69
CA VAL A 175 -1.53 9.26 -7.69
C VAL A 175 -0.35 8.40 -7.25
N ASN A 176 0.85 8.97 -7.27
CA ASN A 176 2.02 8.31 -6.72
C ASN A 176 2.67 9.11 -5.57
N CYS A 177 3.32 8.37 -4.68
CA CYS A 177 4.21 8.89 -3.66
C CYS A 177 5.37 7.91 -3.43
N TYR A 178 6.09 8.03 -2.32
CA TYR A 178 7.23 7.17 -2.04
C TYR A 178 6.85 5.74 -1.59
N SER A 179 5.81 5.59 -0.75
CA SER A 179 5.49 4.33 -0.06
C SER A 179 3.99 3.98 0.02
N GLY A 180 3.12 4.76 -0.63
CA GLY A 180 1.69 4.49 -0.70
C GLY A 180 0.81 5.33 0.24
N LEU A 181 1.28 5.69 1.46
CA LEU A 181 0.43 6.40 2.44
C LEU A 181 -0.05 7.78 1.92
N ARG A 182 0.85 8.60 1.41
CA ARG A 182 0.49 9.94 0.91
C ARG A 182 -0.41 9.87 -0.33
N SER A 183 -0.18 8.91 -1.22
CA SER A 183 -1.06 8.70 -2.38
C SER A 183 -2.45 8.23 -1.94
N TYR A 184 -2.55 7.34 -0.95
CA TYR A 184 -3.83 6.97 -0.36
C TYR A 184 -4.57 8.19 0.21
N LEU A 185 -3.90 9.03 1.03
CA LEU A 185 -4.50 10.24 1.59
C LEU A 185 -4.94 11.22 0.49
N ALA A 186 -4.13 11.39 -0.55
CA ALA A 186 -4.47 12.21 -1.70
C ALA A 186 -5.70 11.67 -2.45
N CYS A 187 -5.78 10.36 -2.71
CA CYS A 187 -6.96 9.73 -3.30
C CYS A 187 -8.20 9.95 -2.44
N ARG A 188 -8.10 9.87 -1.11
CA ARG A 188 -9.23 10.16 -0.20
C ARG A 188 -9.67 11.62 -0.30
N ILE A 189 -8.73 12.57 -0.39
CA ILE A 189 -9.04 13.99 -0.63
C ILE A 189 -9.73 14.16 -1.99
N LEU A 190 -9.15 13.62 -3.04
CA LEU A 190 -9.67 13.74 -4.41
C LEU A 190 -11.08 13.16 -4.53
N SER A 191 -11.32 11.96 -4.03
CA SER A 191 -12.62 11.30 -4.06
C SER A 191 -13.69 12.11 -3.33
N GLN A 192 -13.37 12.71 -2.17
CA GLN A 192 -14.29 13.59 -1.43
C GLN A 192 -14.67 14.86 -2.21
N HIS A 193 -13.84 15.26 -3.18
CA HIS A 193 -14.09 16.42 -4.04
C HIS A 193 -14.62 16.04 -5.44
N GLY A 194 -15.02 14.78 -5.62
CA GLY A 194 -15.68 14.29 -6.84
C GLY A 194 -14.72 13.94 -7.98
N PHE A 195 -13.43 13.72 -7.69
CA PHE A 195 -12.49 13.19 -8.68
C PHE A 195 -12.56 11.66 -8.72
N GLN A 196 -12.33 11.09 -9.88
CA GLN A 196 -12.09 9.67 -10.07
C GLN A 196 -10.59 9.37 -9.87
N CYS A 197 -10.27 8.54 -8.87
CA CYS A 197 -8.88 8.30 -8.45
C CYS A 197 -8.68 6.82 -8.08
#